data_d1ef13ef63661a0356e2def56d7c3a2b
#
_entry.id   d1ef13ef63661a0356e2def56d7c3a2b
#
_cell.length_a   1.000
_cell.length_b   1.000
_cell.length_c   1.000
_cell.angle_alpha   90.00
_cell.angle_beta   90.00
_cell.angle_gamma   90.00
#
_symmetry.space_group_name_H-M   'P 1'
#
loop_
_entity.id
_entity.type
_entity.pdbx_description
1 polymer ?
#
loop_
_entity_poly.entity_id
_entity_poly.type
_entity_poly.pdbx_seq_one_letter_code
_entity_poly.pdbx_strand_id
1 'polypeptide(L)'
;MALALAAAACGPPLHAQPAPWTEAPAGEWIQLFDGATLEDWTPKIRGHALGEDPWRTFRVEDGKLVVRYDDYQRFDQRFGHLFWRESRSHYVIAVEVRFVGSQLPDAPAWARMNSGVMVHSQSPESMLPEQDFPISIEAQLLAGDPDEARPSANLCTPGTHVEIDGELVTEHCVESSSRTVGAGEWARIEIVVLGDERIEHRVDGETVLVYQRPQIGGGAVSAFDPEVKEDGKMLDSGWIALQSESHPVELRKVELLELRGCTDPSSPSYRPYYVASDPSACGSG
;
A
#
# COMPACT_ATOMS: atom_id res chain seq x y z
N MET A 1 39.24 38.49 -36.29
CA MET A 1 39.04 37.41 -35.26
C MET A 1 37.56 37.04 -35.27
N ALA A 2 37.22 35.91 -35.84
CA ALA A 2 35.83 35.39 -35.87
C ALA A 2 35.65 34.40 -34.73
N LEU A 3 34.72 34.66 -33.80
CA LEU A 3 34.33 33.73 -32.76
C LEU A 3 33.36 32.73 -33.39
N ALA A 4 33.71 31.44 -33.38
CA ALA A 4 32.83 30.35 -33.71
C ALA A 4 32.00 29.99 -32.44
N LEU A 5 30.68 30.17 -32.48
CA LEU A 5 29.77 29.62 -31.51
C LEU A 5 29.62 28.10 -31.77
N ALA A 6 30.03 27.27 -30.83
CA ALA A 6 29.73 25.86 -30.84
C ALA A 6 28.30 25.67 -30.32
N ALA A 7 27.39 25.21 -31.18
CA ALA A 7 26.05 24.77 -30.76
C ALA A 7 26.17 23.39 -30.09
N ALA A 8 25.87 23.33 -28.80
CA ALA A 8 25.70 22.08 -28.10
C ALA A 8 24.41 21.38 -28.62
N ALA A 9 24.58 20.27 -29.30
CA ALA A 9 23.44 19.39 -29.67
C ALA A 9 22.88 18.73 -28.41
N CYS A 10 21.66 19.13 -28.01
CA CYS A 10 20.87 18.43 -27.03
C CYS A 10 20.46 17.08 -27.64
N GLY A 11 21.04 15.99 -27.15
CA GLY A 11 20.62 14.64 -27.55
C GLY A 11 19.14 14.39 -27.17
N PRO A 12 18.47 13.48 -27.87
CA PRO A 12 17.07 13.13 -27.50
C PRO A 12 17.02 12.65 -26.05
N PRO A 13 15.90 12.93 -25.31
CA PRO A 13 15.76 12.46 -23.95
C PRO A 13 15.87 10.92 -23.95
N LEU A 14 16.70 10.40 -23.06
CA LEU A 14 16.75 8.97 -22.78
C LEU A 14 15.36 8.58 -22.29
N HIS A 15 14.59 7.90 -23.13
CA HIS A 15 13.38 7.24 -22.68
C HIS A 15 13.81 6.22 -21.62
N ALA A 16 13.44 6.45 -20.37
CA ALA A 16 13.62 5.47 -19.31
C ALA A 16 12.98 4.16 -19.77
N GLN A 17 13.75 3.08 -19.80
CA GLN A 17 13.19 1.78 -20.14
C GLN A 17 12.10 1.44 -19.12
N PRO A 18 10.97 0.84 -19.57
CA PRO A 18 9.94 0.41 -18.63
C PRO A 18 10.54 -0.52 -17.59
N ALA A 19 10.07 -0.42 -16.35
CA ALA A 19 10.55 -1.27 -15.29
C ALA A 19 10.26 -2.75 -15.62
N PRO A 20 11.18 -3.70 -15.33
CA PRO A 20 11.08 -5.07 -15.80
C PRO A 20 9.80 -5.79 -15.38
N TRP A 21 9.19 -5.39 -14.27
CA TRP A 21 7.93 -5.98 -13.79
C TRP A 21 6.68 -5.53 -14.56
N THR A 22 6.75 -4.45 -15.35
CA THR A 22 5.59 -3.99 -16.13
C THR A 22 5.21 -4.95 -17.25
N GLU A 23 6.13 -5.83 -17.66
CA GLU A 23 5.91 -6.83 -18.70
C GLU A 23 5.66 -8.25 -18.11
N ALA A 24 5.50 -8.35 -16.78
CA ALA A 24 5.24 -9.65 -16.16
C ALA A 24 3.91 -10.24 -16.65
N PRO A 25 3.89 -11.53 -17.05
CA PRO A 25 2.66 -12.17 -17.50
C PRO A 25 1.57 -12.15 -16.43
N ALA A 26 0.32 -11.98 -16.83
CA ALA A 26 -0.82 -11.95 -15.90
C ALA A 26 -0.92 -13.22 -15.01
N GLY A 27 -0.48 -14.36 -15.50
CA GLY A 27 -0.45 -15.62 -14.74
C GLY A 27 0.61 -15.71 -13.64
N GLU A 28 1.53 -14.75 -13.55
CA GLU A 28 2.54 -14.68 -12.49
C GLU A 28 2.06 -13.85 -11.29
N TRP A 29 0.92 -13.17 -11.40
CA TRP A 29 0.30 -12.45 -10.30
C TRP A 29 -0.43 -13.39 -9.36
N ILE A 30 -0.05 -13.35 -8.09
CA ILE A 30 -0.67 -14.12 -7.01
C ILE A 30 -1.95 -13.39 -6.59
N GLN A 31 -3.09 -14.07 -6.65
CA GLN A 31 -4.35 -13.50 -6.16
C GLN A 31 -4.37 -13.62 -4.64
N LEU A 32 -4.19 -12.48 -3.93
CA LEU A 32 -4.30 -12.44 -2.47
C LEU A 32 -5.75 -12.54 -2.01
N PHE A 33 -6.68 -12.21 -2.89
CA PHE A 33 -8.11 -12.40 -2.71
C PHE A 33 -8.67 -13.18 -3.90
N ASP A 34 -9.26 -14.34 -3.62
CA ASP A 34 -9.77 -15.30 -4.60
C ASP A 34 -11.21 -15.06 -5.05
N GLY A 35 -11.86 -14.04 -4.49
CA GLY A 35 -13.28 -13.74 -4.72
C GLY A 35 -14.23 -14.56 -3.84
N ALA A 36 -13.76 -15.45 -2.98
CA ALA A 36 -14.60 -16.40 -2.23
C ALA A 36 -14.39 -16.36 -0.72
N THR A 37 -13.14 -16.28 -0.25
CA THR A 37 -12.82 -16.38 1.18
C THR A 37 -11.81 -15.31 1.66
N LEU A 38 -11.73 -15.15 2.99
CA LEU A 38 -10.71 -14.35 3.67
C LEU A 38 -9.83 -15.23 4.57
N GLU A 39 -9.69 -16.53 4.27
CA GLU A 39 -8.96 -17.48 5.12
C GLU A 39 -7.49 -17.10 5.32
N ASP A 40 -6.87 -16.44 4.33
CA ASP A 40 -5.48 -15.98 4.41
C ASP A 40 -5.34 -14.57 5.03
N TRP A 41 -6.42 -14.02 5.55
CA TRP A 41 -6.48 -12.68 6.10
C TRP A 41 -6.90 -12.67 7.56
N THR A 42 -6.27 -11.82 8.35
CA THR A 42 -6.57 -11.68 9.79
C THR A 42 -6.99 -10.25 10.11
N PRO A 43 -8.21 -10.02 10.59
CA PRO A 43 -8.66 -8.70 10.97
C PRO A 43 -8.05 -8.26 12.31
N LYS A 44 -7.78 -6.98 12.44
CA LYS A 44 -7.45 -6.29 13.69
C LYS A 44 -8.29 -5.02 13.77
N ILE A 45 -9.26 -5.02 14.66
CA ILE A 45 -10.11 -3.85 14.95
C ILE A 45 -9.67 -3.23 16.27
N ARG A 46 -9.55 -1.92 16.34
CA ARG A 46 -9.25 -1.21 17.59
C ARG A 46 -10.24 -1.57 18.68
N GLY A 47 -9.72 -1.84 19.87
CA GLY A 47 -10.52 -2.29 21.03
C GLY A 47 -10.76 -3.78 21.07
N HIS A 48 -10.23 -4.57 20.11
CA HIS A 48 -10.43 -6.00 19.99
C HIS A 48 -9.11 -6.75 19.84
N ALA A 49 -9.13 -8.03 20.21
CA ALA A 49 -7.99 -8.92 19.99
C ALA A 49 -7.79 -9.20 18.49
N LEU A 50 -6.59 -9.60 18.12
CA LEU A 50 -6.29 -10.04 16.76
C LEU A 50 -7.21 -11.19 16.35
N GLY A 51 -7.77 -11.12 15.16
CA GLY A 51 -8.72 -12.10 14.63
C GLY A 51 -10.19 -11.82 14.97
N GLU A 52 -10.47 -10.87 15.86
CA GLU A 52 -11.83 -10.49 16.21
C GLU A 52 -12.37 -9.38 15.30
N ASP A 53 -13.50 -9.64 14.66
CA ASP A 53 -14.29 -8.67 13.89
C ASP A 53 -15.79 -8.84 14.22
N PRO A 54 -16.25 -8.36 15.38
CA PRO A 54 -17.60 -8.61 15.86
C PRO A 54 -18.69 -7.93 15.02
N TRP A 55 -18.33 -6.98 14.17
CA TRP A 55 -19.27 -6.28 13.28
C TRP A 55 -19.19 -6.76 11.83
N ARG A 56 -18.38 -7.78 11.55
CA ARG A 56 -18.18 -8.26 10.18
C ARG A 56 -17.80 -7.13 9.23
N THR A 57 -16.87 -6.29 9.70
CA THR A 57 -16.35 -5.14 8.97
C THR A 57 -15.76 -5.55 7.63
N PHE A 58 -14.95 -6.62 7.65
CA PHE A 58 -14.36 -7.23 6.47
C PHE A 58 -15.11 -8.51 6.12
N ARG A 59 -15.65 -8.58 4.91
CA ARG A 59 -16.38 -9.74 4.44
C ARG A 59 -16.36 -9.88 2.93
N VAL A 60 -16.87 -10.99 2.42
CA VAL A 60 -17.01 -11.23 0.98
C VAL A 60 -18.47 -11.02 0.59
N GLU A 61 -18.71 -10.19 -0.42
CA GLU A 61 -20.02 -9.95 -1.02
C GLU A 61 -19.90 -9.92 -2.54
N ASP A 62 -20.67 -10.72 -3.25
CA ASP A 62 -20.72 -10.77 -4.72
C ASP A 62 -19.33 -10.89 -5.37
N GLY A 63 -18.46 -11.75 -4.82
CA GLY A 63 -17.10 -11.94 -5.32
C GLY A 63 -16.15 -10.79 -5.06
N LYS A 64 -16.47 -9.87 -4.15
CA LYS A 64 -15.64 -8.74 -3.73
C LYS A 64 -15.30 -8.83 -2.26
N LEU A 65 -14.09 -8.42 -1.90
CA LEU A 65 -13.74 -8.08 -0.54
C LEU A 65 -14.36 -6.71 -0.25
N VAL A 66 -15.13 -6.62 0.80
CA VAL A 66 -15.84 -5.38 1.14
C VAL A 66 -15.58 -4.96 2.57
N VAL A 67 -15.53 -3.66 2.79
CA VAL A 67 -15.60 -3.02 4.10
C VAL A 67 -17.01 -2.49 4.28
N ARG A 68 -17.68 -2.91 5.33
CA ARG A 68 -19.08 -2.54 5.63
C ARG A 68 -19.26 -2.13 7.08
N TYR A 69 -20.28 -1.32 7.30
CA TYR A 69 -20.62 -0.77 8.61
C TYR A 69 -22.09 -0.96 8.98
N ASP A 70 -22.77 -1.90 8.31
CA ASP A 70 -24.22 -2.14 8.52
C ASP A 70 -24.55 -2.57 9.96
N ASP A 71 -23.62 -3.29 10.59
CA ASP A 71 -23.76 -3.80 11.96
C ASP A 71 -23.24 -2.79 13.02
N TYR A 72 -22.76 -1.61 12.58
CA TYR A 72 -22.28 -0.56 13.47
C TYR A 72 -23.42 0.37 13.87
N GLN A 73 -23.58 0.62 15.16
CA GLN A 73 -24.43 1.70 15.65
C GLN A 73 -23.72 3.05 15.60
N ARG A 74 -22.40 3.05 15.81
CA ARG A 74 -21.50 4.20 15.80
C ARG A 74 -20.11 3.73 15.39
N PHE A 75 -19.35 4.61 14.76
CA PHE A 75 -17.96 4.35 14.42
C PHE A 75 -17.09 4.20 15.67
N ASP A 76 -17.19 5.15 16.58
CA ASP A 76 -16.53 5.13 17.90
C ASP A 76 -15.01 4.87 17.78
N GLN A 77 -14.39 5.45 16.76
CA GLN A 77 -12.97 5.28 16.42
C GLN A 77 -12.51 3.83 16.25
N ARG A 78 -13.39 2.94 15.80
CA ARG A 78 -13.08 1.53 15.53
C ARG A 78 -12.40 1.39 14.17
N PHE A 79 -11.19 1.96 14.09
CA PHE A 79 -10.30 1.74 12.96
C PHE A 79 -9.95 0.26 12.85
N GLY A 80 -9.86 -0.25 11.65
CA GLY A 80 -9.56 -1.66 11.42
C GLY A 80 -8.59 -1.88 10.28
N HIS A 81 -7.88 -3.00 10.38
CA HIS A 81 -6.91 -3.43 9.39
C HIS A 81 -7.08 -4.92 9.14
N LEU A 82 -7.09 -5.32 7.88
CA LEU A 82 -7.16 -6.71 7.45
C LEU A 82 -5.79 -7.10 6.92
N PHE A 83 -5.05 -7.89 7.70
CA PHE A 83 -3.67 -8.26 7.43
C PHE A 83 -3.58 -9.49 6.55
N TRP A 84 -2.74 -9.44 5.51
CA TRP A 84 -2.30 -10.60 4.77
C TRP A 84 -1.36 -11.46 5.63
N ARG A 85 -1.46 -12.78 5.50
CA ARG A 85 -0.78 -13.77 6.36
C ARG A 85 0.74 -13.73 6.37
N GLU A 86 1.39 -13.10 5.39
CA GLU A 86 2.85 -13.17 5.21
C GLU A 86 3.46 -11.78 5.00
N SER A 87 4.66 -11.58 5.56
CA SER A 87 5.46 -10.40 5.26
C SER A 87 6.18 -10.54 3.91
N ARG A 88 6.47 -9.39 3.27
CA ARG A 88 7.15 -9.30 1.97
C ARG A 88 8.11 -8.13 1.96
N SER A 89 9.10 -8.18 1.03
CA SER A 89 10.11 -7.12 0.87
C SER A 89 10.14 -6.50 -0.51
N HIS A 90 10.05 -7.31 -1.58
CA HIS A 90 10.15 -6.83 -2.97
C HIS A 90 8.98 -7.37 -3.77
N TYR A 91 8.03 -6.50 -4.08
CA TYR A 91 6.79 -6.90 -4.75
C TYR A 91 6.09 -5.69 -5.39
N VAL A 92 5.13 -5.97 -6.24
CA VAL A 92 4.07 -5.02 -6.59
C VAL A 92 2.77 -5.54 -5.99
N ILE A 93 2.10 -4.76 -5.14
CA ILE A 93 0.72 -5.03 -4.77
C ILE A 93 -0.19 -4.14 -5.59
N ALA A 94 -1.27 -4.72 -6.12
CA ALA A 94 -2.29 -4.00 -6.86
C ALA A 94 -3.68 -4.28 -6.28
N VAL A 95 -4.46 -3.20 -6.11
CA VAL A 95 -5.85 -3.27 -5.70
C VAL A 95 -6.74 -2.56 -6.72
N GLU A 96 -7.90 -3.13 -7.02
CA GLU A 96 -8.96 -2.41 -7.71
C GLU A 96 -10.06 -2.07 -6.70
N VAL A 97 -10.21 -0.78 -6.43
CA VAL A 97 -10.97 -0.25 -5.30
C VAL A 97 -12.00 0.79 -5.74
N ARG A 98 -13.12 0.88 -5.03
CA ARG A 98 -14.06 2.00 -5.08
C ARG A 98 -14.71 2.27 -3.73
N PHE A 99 -15.12 3.51 -3.52
CA PHE A 99 -15.92 3.91 -2.37
C PHE A 99 -17.41 3.86 -2.72
N VAL A 100 -18.24 3.37 -1.80
CA VAL A 100 -19.68 3.22 -2.00
C VAL A 100 -20.46 3.64 -0.75
N GLY A 101 -21.74 3.97 -0.89
CA GLY A 101 -22.59 4.29 0.25
C GLY A 101 -22.23 5.62 0.93
N SER A 102 -22.36 5.64 2.25
CA SER A 102 -22.12 6.83 3.06
C SER A 102 -21.29 6.51 4.30
N GLN A 103 -20.48 7.45 4.73
CA GLN A 103 -19.72 7.38 5.97
C GLN A 103 -20.65 7.31 7.18
N LEU A 104 -20.22 6.63 8.24
CA LEU A 104 -20.92 6.66 9.53
C LEU A 104 -21.00 8.09 10.09
N PRO A 105 -22.15 8.49 10.67
CA PRO A 105 -22.41 9.91 11.02
C PRO A 105 -21.49 10.51 12.09
N ASP A 106 -20.94 9.67 12.98
CA ASP A 106 -20.08 10.10 14.09
C ASP A 106 -18.58 9.95 13.77
N ALA A 107 -18.26 9.59 12.54
CA ALA A 107 -16.88 9.48 12.10
C ALA A 107 -16.26 10.86 11.82
N PRO A 108 -14.94 11.01 11.94
CA PRO A 108 -14.26 12.25 11.63
C PRO A 108 -14.38 12.61 10.14
N ALA A 109 -14.53 13.90 9.85
CA ALA A 109 -14.76 14.36 8.47
C ALA A 109 -13.62 13.98 7.51
N TRP A 110 -12.37 13.94 7.99
CA TRP A 110 -11.20 13.55 7.18
C TRP A 110 -11.25 12.09 6.72
N ALA A 111 -11.98 11.22 7.44
CA ALA A 111 -12.15 9.81 7.08
C ALA A 111 -13.25 9.56 6.03
N ARG A 112 -13.85 10.63 5.46
CA ARG A 112 -14.83 10.49 4.37
C ARG A 112 -14.15 10.01 3.10
N MET A 113 -14.61 8.91 2.52
CA MET A 113 -14.00 8.26 1.35
C MET A 113 -12.48 8.12 1.53
N ASN A 114 -12.10 7.55 2.66
CA ASN A 114 -10.73 7.30 3.06
C ASN A 114 -10.55 5.84 3.45
N SER A 115 -9.46 5.26 3.01
CA SER A 115 -9.00 3.89 3.28
C SER A 115 -7.51 3.84 2.96
N GLY A 116 -6.85 2.69 3.11
CA GLY A 116 -5.44 2.57 2.82
C GLY A 116 -4.99 1.15 2.52
N VAL A 117 -3.84 1.07 1.85
CA VAL A 117 -3.04 -0.15 1.75
C VAL A 117 -1.77 0.08 2.55
N MET A 118 -1.60 -0.68 3.64
CA MET A 118 -0.40 -0.64 4.46
C MET A 118 0.65 -1.56 3.87
N VAL A 119 1.88 -1.07 3.75
CA VAL A 119 3.08 -1.83 3.37
C VAL A 119 4.15 -1.62 4.44
N HIS A 120 5.12 -2.52 4.52
CA HIS A 120 6.13 -2.51 5.60
C HIS A 120 5.53 -2.36 7.00
N SER A 121 4.33 -2.91 7.17
CA SER A 121 3.63 -2.84 8.44
C SER A 121 4.30 -3.73 9.51
N GLN A 122 4.22 -3.28 10.77
CA GLN A 122 4.51 -4.17 11.89
C GLN A 122 3.68 -5.46 11.82
N SER A 123 4.14 -6.52 12.48
CA SER A 123 3.38 -7.77 12.61
C SER A 123 2.02 -7.51 13.28
N PRO A 124 0.94 -8.10 12.78
CA PRO A 124 -0.37 -7.97 13.42
C PRO A 124 -0.39 -8.49 14.87
N GLU A 125 0.45 -9.48 15.19
CA GLU A 125 0.59 -10.03 16.54
C GLU A 125 1.21 -9.02 17.52
N SER A 126 1.99 -8.05 17.01
CA SER A 126 2.60 -7.01 17.84
C SER A 126 1.68 -5.81 18.11
N MET A 127 0.51 -5.76 17.49
CA MET A 127 -0.47 -4.71 17.74
C MET A 127 -1.22 -4.95 19.06
N LEU A 128 -1.18 -3.95 19.95
CA LEU A 128 -2.01 -3.99 21.17
C LEU A 128 -3.50 -3.82 20.85
N PRO A 129 -4.42 -4.29 21.71
CA PRO A 129 -5.85 -4.17 21.48
C PRO A 129 -6.31 -2.76 21.14
N GLU A 130 -5.86 -1.76 21.88
CA GLU A 130 -6.27 -0.35 21.72
C GLU A 130 -5.47 0.42 20.66
N GLN A 131 -4.48 -0.20 20.02
CA GLN A 131 -3.71 0.45 18.95
C GLN A 131 -4.63 0.78 17.78
N ASP A 132 -4.58 2.04 17.32
CA ASP A 132 -5.43 2.54 16.24
C ASP A 132 -4.92 2.17 14.85
N PHE A 133 -3.66 2.45 14.54
CA PHE A 133 -3.02 2.15 13.27
C PHE A 133 -1.77 1.30 13.48
N PRO A 134 -1.43 0.40 12.55
CA PRO A 134 -0.13 -0.25 12.60
C PRO A 134 0.99 0.75 12.31
N ILE A 135 2.16 0.57 12.94
CA ILE A 135 3.38 1.24 12.49
C ILE A 135 3.68 0.74 11.08
N SER A 136 3.57 1.60 10.08
CA SER A 136 3.60 1.19 8.66
C SER A 136 3.83 2.37 7.73
N ILE A 137 3.96 2.07 6.45
CA ILE A 137 3.80 3.02 5.34
C ILE A 137 2.42 2.78 4.74
N GLU A 138 1.65 3.83 4.54
CA GLU A 138 0.31 3.76 3.96
C GLU A 138 0.26 4.41 2.58
N ALA A 139 -0.21 3.67 1.59
CA ALA A 139 -0.77 4.26 0.38
C ALA A 139 -2.23 4.61 0.65
N GLN A 140 -2.48 5.88 0.96
CA GLN A 140 -3.81 6.38 1.32
C GLN A 140 -4.72 6.42 0.09
N LEU A 141 -5.83 5.71 0.17
CA LEU A 141 -6.85 5.66 -0.88
C LEU A 141 -7.92 6.71 -0.59
N LEU A 142 -8.06 7.68 -1.48
CA LEU A 142 -9.09 8.71 -1.38
C LEU A 142 -9.98 8.72 -2.61
N ALA A 143 -11.24 9.11 -2.42
CA ALA A 143 -12.12 9.55 -3.48
C ALA A 143 -12.76 10.88 -3.10
N GLY A 144 -13.18 11.64 -4.09
CA GLY A 144 -13.77 12.96 -3.93
C GLY A 144 -14.90 13.23 -4.91
N ASP A 145 -15.51 14.38 -4.75
CA ASP A 145 -16.46 14.90 -5.72
C ASP A 145 -15.71 15.45 -6.96
N PRO A 146 -16.33 15.48 -8.14
CA PRO A 146 -15.64 15.84 -9.39
C PRO A 146 -14.95 17.21 -9.38
N ASP A 147 -15.45 18.14 -8.57
CA ASP A 147 -14.92 19.51 -8.45
C ASP A 147 -13.95 19.69 -7.27
N GLU A 148 -13.65 18.61 -6.53
CA GLU A 148 -12.73 18.60 -5.40
C GLU A 148 -11.35 18.09 -5.83
N ALA A 149 -10.30 18.91 -5.63
CA ALA A 149 -8.93 18.42 -5.80
C ALA A 149 -8.57 17.56 -4.59
N ARG A 150 -8.65 16.22 -4.75
CA ARG A 150 -8.38 15.26 -3.70
C ARG A 150 -7.63 14.06 -4.27
N PRO A 151 -6.29 14.17 -4.41
CA PRO A 151 -5.48 13.10 -4.99
C PRO A 151 -5.58 11.82 -4.16
N SER A 152 -5.52 10.68 -4.83
CA SER A 152 -5.47 9.34 -4.22
C SER A 152 -4.04 8.80 -4.24
N ALA A 153 -3.81 7.69 -3.55
CA ALA A 153 -2.48 7.11 -3.40
C ALA A 153 -1.45 8.09 -2.81
N ASN A 154 -1.89 8.92 -1.87
CA ASN A 154 -1.00 9.74 -1.05
C ASN A 154 -0.12 8.84 -0.17
N LEU A 155 0.99 9.35 0.30
CA LEU A 155 1.76 8.70 1.35
C LEU A 155 1.25 9.19 2.71
N CYS A 156 0.92 8.28 3.63
CA CYS A 156 0.82 8.58 5.05
C CYS A 156 1.74 7.65 5.85
N THR A 157 2.26 8.15 6.97
CA THR A 157 3.35 7.51 7.72
C THR A 157 2.97 7.32 9.19
N PRO A 158 1.99 6.44 9.51
CA PRO A 158 1.67 6.15 10.91
C PRO A 158 2.86 5.47 11.61
N GLY A 159 3.49 6.19 12.55
CA GLY A 159 4.66 5.71 13.31
C GLY A 159 5.93 5.55 12.49
N THR A 160 6.03 6.19 11.31
CA THR A 160 7.17 6.06 10.39
C THR A 160 7.58 7.40 9.80
N HIS A 161 8.72 7.42 9.12
CA HIS A 161 9.22 8.49 8.27
C HIS A 161 9.76 7.89 6.97
N VAL A 162 9.98 8.72 5.95
CA VAL A 162 10.60 8.34 4.67
C VAL A 162 11.58 9.40 4.22
N GLU A 163 12.35 9.14 3.17
CA GLU A 163 13.12 10.16 2.45
C GLU A 163 12.49 10.41 1.07
N ILE A 164 12.32 11.69 0.71
CA ILE A 164 11.94 12.14 -0.63
C ILE A 164 13.06 13.05 -1.12
N ASP A 165 13.57 12.81 -2.31
CA ASP A 165 14.69 13.57 -2.90
C ASP A 165 15.94 13.67 -2.00
N GLY A 166 16.15 12.66 -1.14
CA GLY A 166 17.27 12.58 -0.20
C GLY A 166 17.09 13.36 1.11
N GLU A 167 15.92 13.95 1.33
CA GLU A 167 15.59 14.67 2.56
C GLU A 167 14.59 13.85 3.39
N LEU A 168 14.82 13.80 4.72
CA LEU A 168 13.91 13.13 5.64
C LEU A 168 12.60 13.91 5.74
N VAL A 169 11.49 13.25 5.40
CA VAL A 169 10.13 13.78 5.50
C VAL A 169 9.49 13.29 6.78
N THR A 170 9.05 14.23 7.61
CA THR A 170 8.44 13.99 8.92
C THR A 170 6.97 14.38 8.97
N GLU A 171 6.44 14.97 7.92
CA GLU A 171 5.01 15.20 7.74
C GLU A 171 4.28 13.87 7.66
N HIS A 172 3.15 13.78 8.40
CA HIS A 172 2.39 12.54 8.44
C HIS A 172 1.85 12.11 7.08
N CYS A 173 1.36 13.05 6.26
CA CYS A 173 0.87 12.74 4.92
C CYS A 173 1.46 13.70 3.88
N VAL A 174 1.84 13.14 2.73
CA VAL A 174 2.33 13.84 1.54
C VAL A 174 1.39 13.51 0.38
N GLU A 175 0.87 14.56 -0.27
CA GLU A 175 -0.02 14.40 -1.42
C GLU A 175 0.73 13.86 -2.64
N SER A 176 0.10 12.95 -3.34
CA SER A 176 0.54 12.46 -4.65
C SER A 176 0.18 13.45 -5.75
N SER A 177 0.71 13.21 -6.95
CA SER A 177 0.30 13.96 -8.15
C SER A 177 -0.89 13.34 -8.89
N SER A 178 -1.64 12.42 -8.26
CA SER A 178 -2.72 11.73 -8.93
C SER A 178 -3.93 12.62 -9.18
N ARG A 179 -4.78 12.19 -10.10
CA ARG A 179 -6.12 12.74 -10.26
C ARG A 179 -6.99 12.43 -9.04
N THR A 180 -8.07 13.18 -8.88
CA THR A 180 -9.16 12.78 -7.98
C THR A 180 -9.90 11.57 -8.58
N VAL A 181 -10.05 10.51 -7.78
CA VAL A 181 -10.92 9.37 -8.10
C VAL A 181 -12.34 9.74 -7.71
N GLY A 182 -13.31 9.55 -8.58
CA GLY A 182 -14.72 9.85 -8.31
C GLY A 182 -15.36 8.86 -7.33
N ALA A 183 -16.36 9.32 -6.58
CA ALA A 183 -17.17 8.43 -5.76
C ALA A 183 -17.85 7.35 -6.63
N GLY A 184 -17.70 6.07 -6.23
CA GLY A 184 -18.21 4.91 -6.98
C GLY A 184 -17.39 4.51 -8.21
N GLU A 185 -16.39 5.27 -8.58
CA GLU A 185 -15.46 4.96 -9.65
C GLU A 185 -14.47 3.85 -9.20
N TRP A 186 -14.23 2.87 -10.08
CA TRP A 186 -13.16 1.90 -9.89
C TRP A 186 -11.82 2.51 -10.29
N ALA A 187 -10.85 2.45 -9.38
CA ALA A 187 -9.47 2.82 -9.65
C ALA A 187 -8.55 1.62 -9.38
N ARG A 188 -7.51 1.48 -10.19
CA ARG A 188 -6.42 0.55 -9.93
C ARG A 188 -5.27 1.30 -9.26
N ILE A 189 -4.96 0.89 -8.05
CA ILE A 189 -3.83 1.43 -7.28
C ILE A 189 -2.78 0.34 -7.19
N GLU A 190 -1.53 0.70 -7.51
CA GLU A 190 -0.38 -0.18 -7.38
C GLU A 190 0.66 0.44 -6.47
N ILE A 191 1.25 -0.37 -5.59
CA ILE A 191 2.38 0.01 -4.78
C ILE A 191 3.54 -0.92 -5.16
N VAL A 192 4.59 -0.35 -5.75
CA VAL A 192 5.85 -1.05 -6.01
C VAL A 192 6.73 -0.88 -4.78
N VAL A 193 7.18 -1.98 -4.21
CA VAL A 193 8.02 -2.01 -3.01
C VAL A 193 9.31 -2.74 -3.35
N LEU A 194 10.44 -2.07 -3.25
CA LEU A 194 11.79 -2.61 -3.49
C LEU A 194 12.60 -2.51 -2.19
N GLY A 195 12.19 -3.24 -1.16
CA GLY A 195 12.79 -3.14 0.17
C GLY A 195 12.73 -1.72 0.71
N ASP A 196 13.84 -1.23 1.24
CA ASP A 196 14.00 0.15 1.70
C ASP A 196 14.58 1.09 0.60
N GLU A 197 14.94 0.53 -0.55
CA GLU A 197 15.60 1.31 -1.62
C GLU A 197 14.62 2.23 -2.36
N ARG A 198 13.38 1.77 -2.60
CA ARG A 198 12.40 2.52 -3.37
C ARG A 198 10.99 2.01 -3.15
N ILE A 199 10.05 2.92 -2.96
CA ILE A 199 8.61 2.65 -2.98
C ILE A 199 7.97 3.64 -3.98
N GLU A 200 7.06 3.12 -4.81
CA GLU A 200 6.29 3.93 -5.77
C GLU A 200 4.81 3.69 -5.57
N HIS A 201 4.02 4.76 -5.60
CA HIS A 201 2.58 4.69 -5.74
C HIS A 201 2.18 4.98 -7.19
N ARG A 202 1.23 4.20 -7.70
CA ARG A 202 0.68 4.35 -9.04
C ARG A 202 -0.83 4.35 -9.01
N VAL A 203 -1.43 5.17 -9.86
CA VAL A 203 -2.87 5.21 -10.09
C VAL A 203 -3.11 4.97 -11.57
N ASP A 204 -3.88 3.93 -11.90
CA ASP A 204 -4.20 3.52 -13.27
C ASP A 204 -2.96 3.40 -14.18
N GLY A 205 -1.83 2.91 -13.61
CA GLY A 205 -0.57 2.70 -14.28
C GLY A 205 0.38 3.90 -14.30
N GLU A 206 -0.04 5.09 -13.88
CA GLU A 206 0.81 6.28 -13.79
C GLU A 206 1.47 6.37 -12.42
N THR A 207 2.80 6.56 -12.37
CA THR A 207 3.53 6.81 -11.12
C THR A 207 3.20 8.22 -10.62
N VAL A 208 2.66 8.30 -9.40
CA VAL A 208 2.15 9.53 -8.80
C VAL A 208 2.94 9.99 -7.56
N LEU A 209 3.72 9.08 -6.97
CA LEU A 209 4.58 9.39 -5.83
C LEU A 209 5.74 8.39 -5.76
N VAL A 210 6.93 8.84 -5.35
CA VAL A 210 8.12 8.01 -5.18
C VAL A 210 8.87 8.48 -3.94
N TYR A 211 9.31 7.53 -3.11
CA TYR A 211 10.10 7.78 -1.92
C TYR A 211 10.96 6.56 -1.59
N GLN A 212 11.81 6.70 -0.59
CA GLN A 212 12.78 5.69 -0.19
C GLN A 212 13.05 5.71 1.31
N ARG A 213 13.86 4.75 1.79
CA ARG A 213 14.36 4.66 3.16
C ARG A 213 13.26 4.80 4.22
N PRO A 214 12.17 4.00 4.13
CA PRO A 214 11.17 4.00 5.18
C PRO A 214 11.81 3.55 6.50
N GLN A 215 11.49 4.28 7.57
CA GLN A 215 12.05 4.00 8.90
C GLN A 215 11.01 4.27 9.98
N ILE A 216 11.13 3.57 11.10
CA ILE A 216 10.29 3.84 12.27
C ILE A 216 10.60 5.24 12.79
N GLY A 217 9.56 6.01 13.14
CA GLY A 217 9.67 7.39 13.63
C GLY A 217 8.33 8.08 13.68
N GLY A 218 8.32 9.35 14.09
CA GLY A 218 7.11 10.17 14.06
C GLY A 218 5.99 9.73 15.01
N GLY A 219 4.79 10.22 14.71
CA GLY A 219 3.56 10.01 15.47
C GLY A 219 2.45 9.40 14.62
N ALA A 220 1.23 9.94 14.78
CA ALA A 220 0.01 9.49 14.09
C ALA A 220 -0.32 8.00 14.31
N VAL A 221 0.12 7.46 15.43
CA VAL A 221 -0.20 6.13 15.95
C VAL A 221 -0.34 6.24 17.48
N SER A 222 -1.30 5.57 18.06
CA SER A 222 -1.52 5.58 19.51
C SER A 222 -1.66 4.17 20.08
N ALA A 223 -1.45 4.06 21.40
CA ALA A 223 -1.58 2.81 22.15
C ALA A 223 -0.74 1.64 21.60
N PHE A 224 0.38 1.92 20.95
CA PHE A 224 1.33 0.92 20.46
C PHE A 224 2.20 0.36 21.59
N ASP A 225 2.80 -0.79 21.37
CA ASP A 225 3.83 -1.34 22.27
C ASP A 225 5.14 -0.55 22.06
N PRO A 226 5.67 0.13 23.10
CA PRO A 226 6.92 0.87 22.99
C PRO A 226 8.12 0.01 22.53
N GLU A 227 8.08 -1.32 22.74
CA GLU A 227 9.17 -2.20 22.33
C GLU A 227 9.26 -2.40 20.82
N VAL A 228 8.15 -2.17 20.07
CA VAL A 228 8.15 -2.26 18.60
C VAL A 228 8.46 -0.93 17.91
N LYS A 229 8.50 0.19 18.66
CA LYS A 229 8.75 1.51 18.09
C LYS A 229 10.18 1.99 18.38
N GLU A 230 11.12 1.43 17.66
CA GLU A 230 12.54 1.81 17.71
C GLU A 230 12.81 2.88 16.64
N ASP A 231 12.76 4.16 17.01
CA ASP A 231 12.93 5.27 16.08
C ASP A 231 14.28 5.23 15.36
N GLY A 232 14.25 5.40 14.03
CA GLY A 232 15.40 5.30 13.14
C GLY A 232 15.68 3.91 12.60
N LYS A 233 14.96 2.87 13.04
CA LYS A 233 15.07 1.54 12.48
C LYS A 233 14.50 1.50 11.06
N MET A 234 15.33 1.09 10.10
CA MET A 234 14.93 0.93 8.71
C MET A 234 13.91 -0.19 8.53
N LEU A 235 12.99 0.00 7.61
CA LEU A 235 11.95 -0.96 7.25
C LEU A 235 12.22 -1.46 5.83
N ASP A 236 12.80 -2.65 5.70
CA ASP A 236 13.10 -3.32 4.44
C ASP A 236 12.06 -4.37 4.04
N SER A 237 11.16 -4.70 4.94
CA SER A 237 10.12 -5.72 4.80
C SER A 237 9.02 -5.49 5.82
N GLY A 238 7.87 -6.12 5.64
CA GLY A 238 6.77 -6.06 6.59
C GLY A 238 5.48 -6.68 6.05
N TRP A 239 4.43 -6.58 6.85
CA TRP A 239 3.11 -7.09 6.49
C TRP A 239 2.37 -6.12 5.58
N ILE A 240 1.40 -6.67 4.85
CA ILE A 240 0.46 -5.92 4.02
C ILE A 240 -0.88 -5.93 4.74
N ALA A 241 -1.54 -4.76 4.81
CA ALA A 241 -2.88 -4.68 5.34
C ALA A 241 -3.79 -3.75 4.52
N LEU A 242 -5.09 -4.03 4.55
CA LEU A 242 -6.14 -3.18 3.98
C LEU A 242 -6.90 -2.51 5.13
N GLN A 243 -7.15 -1.22 5.00
CA GLN A 243 -7.69 -0.40 6.09
C GLN A 243 -9.21 -0.24 6.02
N SER A 244 -9.84 -0.07 7.20
CA SER A 244 -11.21 0.39 7.37
C SER A 244 -11.26 1.65 8.25
N GLU A 245 -11.87 2.74 7.73
CA GLU A 245 -11.91 4.06 8.36
C GLU A 245 -13.30 4.71 8.37
N SER A 246 -14.36 3.96 8.51
CA SER A 246 -15.74 4.46 8.62
C SER A 246 -16.52 4.67 7.32
N HIS A 247 -15.89 4.64 6.16
CA HIS A 247 -16.59 4.74 4.87
C HIS A 247 -16.55 3.37 4.16
N PRO A 248 -17.69 2.86 3.63
CA PRO A 248 -17.73 1.57 2.96
C PRO A 248 -16.88 1.54 1.69
N VAL A 249 -16.12 0.45 1.53
CA VAL A 249 -15.19 0.23 0.41
C VAL A 249 -15.49 -1.12 -0.23
N GLU A 250 -15.28 -1.22 -1.52
CA GLU A 250 -15.28 -2.47 -2.28
C GLU A 250 -13.95 -2.65 -3.00
N LEU A 251 -13.38 -3.85 -2.89
CA LEU A 251 -12.20 -4.30 -3.63
C LEU A 251 -12.61 -5.52 -4.47
N ARG A 252 -12.51 -5.41 -5.78
CA ARG A 252 -12.80 -6.54 -6.68
C ARG A 252 -11.55 -7.32 -7.07
N LYS A 253 -10.37 -6.78 -6.75
CA LYS A 253 -9.08 -7.41 -6.99
C LYS A 253 -8.09 -6.98 -5.92
N VAL A 254 -7.35 -7.94 -5.38
CA VAL A 254 -6.16 -7.74 -4.56
C VAL A 254 -5.15 -8.78 -5.02
N GLU A 255 -4.11 -8.34 -5.71
CA GLU A 255 -3.11 -9.22 -6.32
C GLU A 255 -1.69 -8.73 -6.08
N LEU A 256 -0.74 -9.64 -6.06
CA LEU A 256 0.66 -9.38 -5.80
C LEU A 256 1.54 -10.02 -6.86
N LEU A 257 2.50 -9.27 -7.38
CA LEU A 257 3.59 -9.79 -8.18
C LEU A 257 4.85 -9.82 -7.31
N GLU A 258 5.38 -11.01 -7.05
CA GLU A 258 6.65 -11.17 -6.33
C GLU A 258 7.80 -10.71 -7.21
N LEU A 259 8.69 -9.87 -6.67
CA LEU A 259 9.86 -9.34 -7.35
C LEU A 259 11.18 -9.91 -6.78
N ARG A 260 11.09 -10.78 -5.78
CA ARG A 260 12.22 -11.51 -5.22
C ARG A 260 12.17 -12.98 -5.63
N GLY A 261 13.25 -13.49 -6.19
CA GLY A 261 13.29 -14.87 -6.65
C GLY A 261 14.62 -15.26 -7.27
N CYS A 262 14.63 -16.32 -8.07
CA CYS A 262 15.84 -16.77 -8.74
C CYS A 262 16.26 -15.80 -9.85
N THR A 263 17.41 -15.15 -9.67
CA THR A 263 18.00 -14.23 -10.67
C THR A 263 19.06 -14.88 -11.57
N ASP A 264 19.28 -16.19 -11.44
CA ASP A 264 20.19 -16.95 -12.33
C ASP A 264 19.50 -17.27 -13.66
N PRO A 265 19.93 -16.69 -14.81
CA PRO A 265 19.31 -16.92 -16.10
C PRO A 265 19.35 -18.38 -16.59
N SER A 266 20.22 -19.23 -16.00
CA SER A 266 20.33 -20.66 -16.33
C SER A 266 19.28 -21.52 -15.60
N SER A 267 18.63 -20.98 -14.57
CA SER A 267 17.62 -21.69 -13.78
C SER A 267 16.25 -21.67 -14.47
N PRO A 268 15.47 -22.77 -14.42
CA PRO A 268 14.09 -22.80 -14.90
C PRO A 268 13.16 -21.89 -14.08
N SER A 269 13.56 -21.53 -12.85
CA SER A 269 12.81 -20.62 -11.98
C SER A 269 13.16 -19.13 -12.21
N TYR A 270 14.08 -18.84 -13.13
CA TYR A 270 14.43 -17.46 -13.48
C TYR A 270 13.22 -16.70 -14.03
N ARG A 271 13.10 -15.45 -13.59
CA ARG A 271 12.16 -14.47 -14.19
C ARG A 271 12.90 -13.17 -14.41
N PRO A 272 12.76 -12.53 -15.60
CA PRO A 272 13.48 -11.30 -15.93
C PRO A 272 13.04 -10.10 -15.08
N TYR A 273 11.91 -10.17 -14.41
CA TYR A 273 11.39 -9.13 -13.53
C TYR A 273 11.78 -9.29 -12.05
N TYR A 274 12.48 -10.36 -11.66
CA TYR A 274 13.04 -10.44 -10.31
C TYR A 274 14.20 -9.45 -10.17
N VAL A 275 14.06 -8.54 -9.21
CA VAL A 275 15.06 -7.50 -8.92
C VAL A 275 15.86 -7.81 -7.65
N ALA A 276 15.34 -8.67 -6.77
CA ALA A 276 16.02 -9.13 -5.58
C ALA A 276 16.27 -10.65 -5.68
N SER A 277 17.50 -11.04 -5.37
CA SER A 277 17.91 -12.45 -5.45
C SER A 277 17.41 -13.26 -4.25
N ASP A 278 16.85 -14.42 -4.55
CA ASP A 278 16.67 -15.53 -3.62
C ASP A 278 17.29 -16.80 -4.21
N PRO A 279 18.54 -17.11 -3.84
CA PRO A 279 19.20 -18.30 -4.34
C PRO A 279 18.49 -19.61 -4.00
N SER A 280 17.69 -19.66 -2.93
CA SER A 280 16.92 -20.84 -2.54
C SER A 280 15.76 -21.13 -3.49
N ALA A 281 15.27 -20.10 -4.20
CA ALA A 281 14.24 -20.22 -5.23
C ALA A 281 14.79 -20.75 -6.58
N CYS A 282 16.11 -20.79 -6.75
CA CYS A 282 16.74 -21.43 -7.90
C CYS A 282 16.70 -22.94 -7.71
N GLY A 283 15.66 -23.62 -8.19
CA GLY A 283 15.58 -25.09 -8.13
C GLY A 283 16.84 -25.71 -8.65
N SER A 284 17.33 -26.76 -7.97
CA SER A 284 18.40 -27.63 -8.48
C SER A 284 17.88 -28.29 -9.75
N GLY A 285 18.51 -27.97 -10.89
CA GLY A 285 18.28 -28.60 -12.19
C GLY A 285 18.65 -30.09 -12.19
#